data_1d2ca47671b30b323d766349a1954640
#
_entry.id   1d2ca47671b30b323d766349a1954640
#
_cell.length_a   1.000
_cell.length_b   1.000
_cell.length_c   1.000
_cell.angle_alpha   90.00
_cell.angle_beta   90.00
_cell.angle_gamma   90.00
#
_symmetry.space_group_name_H-M   'P 1'
#
loop_
_entity.id
_entity.type
_entity.pdbx_description
1 polymer ?
#
loop_
_entity_poly.entity_id
_entity_poly.type
_entity_poly.pdbx_seq_one_letter_code
_entity_poly.pdbx_strand_id
1 'polypeptide(L)'
;KLFVAPGNAGTASFATNLNVNVNDFDTIKKIVLENNISLVVVGPEDPLVNGICDFFLADKELKNIGIIGPQKDGAELEGSKEFSKKFMIKHNIPTAQYQSFTAATLNNGLNFLETLSPPYVLKADGLAAGKGVVILDDLTEAKNELTEMLSNKKFGEASAKVVIEEFLSGIELSVFVLTDGNSYKILPAAKD
;
A
#
# COMPACT_ATOMS: atom_id res chain seq x y z
N LYS A 1 -25.32 13.46 5.69
CA LYS A 1 -24.71 12.78 6.85
C LYS A 1 -23.38 12.21 6.43
N LEU A 2 -22.40 12.23 7.36
CA LEU A 2 -21.09 11.62 7.18
C LEU A 2 -20.98 10.37 8.05
N PHE A 3 -20.48 9.29 7.48
CA PHE A 3 -20.19 8.03 8.16
C PHE A 3 -18.70 7.70 7.99
N VAL A 4 -18.09 7.08 8.98
CA VAL A 4 -16.67 6.67 8.94
C VAL A 4 -16.55 5.24 9.45
N ALA A 5 -15.89 4.38 8.68
CA ALA A 5 -15.69 2.97 9.00
C ALA A 5 -14.18 2.65 9.04
N PRO A 6 -13.65 2.11 10.16
CA PRO A 6 -14.34 1.92 11.44
C PRO A 6 -14.53 3.21 12.23
N GLY A 7 -13.81 4.29 11.90
CA GLY A 7 -13.79 5.54 12.66
C GLY A 7 -12.90 5.46 13.91
N ASN A 8 -12.79 6.60 14.59
CA ASN A 8 -12.02 6.76 15.83
C ASN A 8 -12.63 7.86 16.72
N ALA A 9 -12.01 8.16 17.84
CA ALA A 9 -12.49 9.20 18.75
C ALA A 9 -12.56 10.59 18.10
N GLY A 10 -11.63 10.92 17.21
CA GLY A 10 -11.62 12.19 16.48
C GLY A 10 -12.79 12.29 15.48
N THR A 11 -13.05 11.24 14.72
CA THR A 11 -14.14 11.23 13.73
C THR A 11 -15.52 11.22 14.41
N ALA A 12 -15.64 10.71 15.63
CA ALA A 12 -16.89 10.69 16.38
C ALA A 12 -17.44 12.10 16.70
N SER A 13 -16.61 13.13 16.63
CA SER A 13 -17.03 14.51 16.90
C SER A 13 -17.85 15.15 15.76
N PHE A 14 -17.75 14.61 14.51
CA PHE A 14 -18.40 15.19 13.32
C PHE A 14 -19.04 14.17 12.40
N ALA A 15 -18.85 12.88 12.67
CA ALA A 15 -19.40 11.79 11.85
C ALA A 15 -19.98 10.67 12.71
N THR A 16 -20.73 9.77 12.08
CA THR A 16 -21.17 8.52 12.69
C THR A 16 -20.14 7.43 12.42
N ASN A 17 -19.47 6.96 13.48
CA ASN A 17 -18.55 5.83 13.34
C ASN A 17 -19.33 4.52 13.22
N LEU A 18 -18.89 3.66 12.30
CA LEU A 18 -19.50 2.36 12.02
C LEU A 18 -18.46 1.28 12.34
N ASN A 19 -18.71 0.49 13.37
CA ASN A 19 -17.81 -0.60 13.75
C ASN A 19 -17.96 -1.78 12.79
N VAL A 20 -17.18 -1.75 11.71
CA VAL A 20 -17.15 -2.80 10.67
C VAL A 20 -15.72 -3.07 10.23
N ASN A 21 -15.43 -4.33 9.91
CA ASN A 21 -14.19 -4.68 9.25
C ASN A 21 -14.24 -4.14 7.80
N VAL A 22 -13.25 -3.32 7.42
CA VAL A 22 -13.18 -2.68 6.10
C VAL A 22 -13.02 -3.68 4.94
N ASN A 23 -12.69 -4.94 5.22
CA ASN A 23 -12.63 -6.04 4.25
C ASN A 23 -13.89 -6.93 4.24
N ASP A 24 -14.88 -6.65 5.09
CA ASP A 24 -16.19 -7.30 5.04
C ASP A 24 -17.12 -6.54 4.08
N PHE A 25 -16.94 -6.79 2.78
CA PHE A 25 -17.63 -6.04 1.73
C PHE A 25 -19.15 -6.26 1.74
N ASP A 26 -19.60 -7.43 2.18
CA ASP A 26 -21.04 -7.70 2.31
C ASP A 26 -21.70 -6.87 3.41
N THR A 27 -21.03 -6.73 4.55
CA THR A 27 -21.48 -5.85 5.63
C THR A 27 -21.42 -4.38 5.21
N ILE A 28 -20.35 -3.96 4.50
CA ILE A 28 -20.24 -2.61 3.94
C ILE A 28 -21.40 -2.33 2.97
N LYS A 29 -21.72 -3.27 2.07
CA LYS A 29 -22.88 -3.16 1.17
C LYS A 29 -24.16 -2.88 1.94
N LYS A 30 -24.47 -3.67 2.97
CA LYS A 30 -25.66 -3.48 3.81
C LYS A 30 -25.71 -2.08 4.41
N ILE A 31 -24.60 -1.64 5.01
CA ILE A 31 -24.47 -0.31 5.61
C ILE A 31 -24.74 0.79 4.58
N VAL A 32 -24.15 0.67 3.40
CA VAL A 32 -24.31 1.65 2.31
C VAL A 32 -25.76 1.77 1.88
N LEU A 33 -26.46 0.66 1.70
CA LEU A 33 -27.87 0.63 1.28
C LEU A 33 -28.80 1.13 2.39
N GLU A 34 -28.66 0.64 3.62
CA GLU A 34 -29.51 1.00 4.77
C GLU A 34 -29.41 2.48 5.14
N ASN A 35 -28.25 3.09 4.94
CA ASN A 35 -28.03 4.50 5.25
C ASN A 35 -28.19 5.44 4.04
N ASN A 36 -28.59 4.91 2.88
CA ASN A 36 -28.72 5.66 1.62
C ASN A 36 -27.45 6.46 1.29
N ILE A 37 -26.28 5.83 1.40
CA ILE A 37 -24.99 6.45 1.09
C ILE A 37 -24.85 6.58 -0.42
N SER A 38 -24.54 7.76 -0.92
CA SER A 38 -24.41 8.06 -2.35
C SER A 38 -22.95 8.10 -2.84
N LEU A 39 -22.01 8.22 -1.91
CA LEU A 39 -20.57 8.30 -2.23
C LEU A 39 -19.75 7.60 -1.14
N VAL A 40 -18.85 6.74 -1.56
CA VAL A 40 -17.87 6.06 -0.70
C VAL A 40 -16.47 6.53 -1.09
N VAL A 41 -15.66 6.91 -0.11
CA VAL A 41 -14.24 7.24 -0.30
C VAL A 41 -13.43 6.20 0.46
N VAL A 42 -12.58 5.48 -0.25
CA VAL A 42 -11.73 4.44 0.34
C VAL A 42 -10.35 5.03 0.58
N GLY A 43 -10.01 5.26 1.85
CA GLY A 43 -8.74 5.85 2.25
C GLY A 43 -7.60 4.84 2.40
N PRO A 44 -7.80 3.70 3.13
CA PRO A 44 -6.73 2.75 3.35
C PRO A 44 -6.52 1.84 2.13
N GLU A 45 -5.28 1.41 1.95
CA GLU A 45 -4.83 0.57 0.84
C GLU A 45 -5.40 -0.86 0.88
N ASP A 46 -5.58 -1.43 2.06
CA ASP A 46 -5.94 -2.84 2.25
C ASP A 46 -7.28 -3.22 1.58
N PRO A 47 -8.41 -2.53 1.80
CA PRO A 47 -9.65 -2.84 1.07
C PRO A 47 -9.55 -2.56 -0.44
N LEU A 48 -8.70 -1.64 -0.89
CA LEU A 48 -8.48 -1.37 -2.31
C LEU A 48 -7.78 -2.55 -2.99
N VAL A 49 -6.69 -3.04 -2.38
CA VAL A 49 -5.95 -4.22 -2.86
C VAL A 49 -6.82 -5.48 -2.83
N ASN A 50 -7.73 -5.58 -1.86
CA ASN A 50 -8.71 -6.66 -1.78
C ASN A 50 -9.88 -6.51 -2.76
N GLY A 51 -10.00 -5.38 -3.48
CA GLY A 51 -10.93 -5.20 -4.59
C GLY A 51 -12.29 -4.64 -4.23
N ILE A 52 -12.40 -3.79 -3.21
CA ILE A 52 -13.67 -3.17 -2.84
C ILE A 52 -14.29 -2.36 -3.99
N CYS A 53 -13.48 -1.67 -4.80
CA CYS A 53 -13.98 -0.91 -5.95
C CYS A 53 -14.56 -1.84 -7.02
N ASP A 54 -13.89 -2.96 -7.29
CA ASP A 54 -14.38 -3.98 -8.21
C ASP A 54 -15.70 -4.61 -7.72
N PHE A 55 -15.79 -4.87 -6.41
CA PHE A 55 -17.02 -5.37 -5.79
C PHE A 55 -18.19 -4.40 -5.99
N PHE A 56 -17.99 -3.10 -5.78
CA PHE A 56 -19.02 -2.08 -6.00
C PHE A 56 -19.46 -2.01 -7.46
N LEU A 57 -18.51 -2.02 -8.39
CA LEU A 57 -18.80 -1.93 -9.83
C LEU A 57 -19.52 -3.17 -10.38
N ALA A 58 -19.24 -4.35 -9.83
CA ALA A 58 -19.87 -5.60 -10.25
C ALA A 58 -21.27 -5.80 -9.66
N ASP A 59 -21.57 -5.18 -8.51
CA ASP A 59 -22.83 -5.37 -7.80
C ASP A 59 -23.96 -4.51 -8.39
N LYS A 60 -25.12 -5.13 -8.67
CA LYS A 60 -26.27 -4.46 -9.33
C LYS A 60 -26.87 -3.33 -8.49
N GLU A 61 -26.79 -3.40 -7.17
CA GLU A 61 -27.36 -2.42 -6.24
C GLU A 61 -26.38 -1.29 -5.95
N LEU A 62 -25.07 -1.58 -6.00
CA LEU A 62 -24.00 -0.62 -5.69
C LEU A 62 -23.45 0.13 -6.89
N LYS A 63 -23.57 -0.40 -8.10
CA LYS A 63 -22.93 0.14 -9.32
C LYS A 63 -23.23 1.61 -9.65
N ASN A 64 -24.31 2.14 -9.11
CA ASN A 64 -24.71 3.55 -9.29
C ASN A 64 -24.28 4.43 -8.10
N ILE A 65 -23.67 3.85 -7.06
CA ILE A 65 -23.13 4.57 -5.92
C ILE A 65 -21.70 4.99 -6.27
N GLY A 66 -21.39 6.28 -6.12
CA GLY A 66 -20.03 6.77 -6.37
C GLY A 66 -19.03 6.10 -5.44
N ILE A 67 -17.93 5.61 -5.98
CA ILE A 67 -16.81 5.11 -5.18
C ILE A 67 -15.51 5.76 -5.65
N ILE A 68 -14.74 6.29 -4.71
CA ILE A 68 -13.41 6.87 -4.97
C ILE A 68 -12.35 5.94 -4.43
N GLY A 69 -11.50 5.48 -5.32
CA GLY A 69 -10.39 4.57 -5.11
C GLY A 69 -10.06 3.80 -6.39
N PRO A 70 -8.84 3.30 -6.55
CA PRO A 70 -8.48 2.46 -7.68
C PRO A 70 -9.16 1.09 -7.60
N GLN A 71 -9.39 0.48 -8.74
CA GLN A 71 -9.69 -0.94 -8.85
C GLN A 71 -8.48 -1.77 -8.43
N LYS A 72 -8.67 -3.05 -8.20
CA LYS A 72 -7.64 -3.97 -7.69
C LYS A 72 -6.33 -3.90 -8.47
N ASP A 73 -6.40 -3.91 -9.80
CA ASP A 73 -5.22 -3.84 -10.66
C ASP A 73 -4.40 -2.55 -10.45
N GLY A 74 -5.09 -1.41 -10.26
CA GLY A 74 -4.45 -0.14 -9.94
C GLY A 74 -3.93 -0.08 -8.51
N ALA A 75 -4.66 -0.67 -7.57
CA ALA A 75 -4.28 -0.74 -6.16
C ALA A 75 -3.02 -1.60 -5.92
N GLU A 76 -2.68 -2.50 -6.84
CA GLU A 76 -1.47 -3.32 -6.76
C GLU A 76 -0.18 -2.48 -6.79
N LEU A 77 -0.22 -1.24 -7.30
CA LEU A 77 0.90 -0.29 -7.20
C LEU A 77 1.28 0.02 -5.74
N GLU A 78 0.33 -0.05 -4.82
CA GLU A 78 0.56 0.07 -3.38
C GLU A 78 0.71 -1.31 -2.72
N GLY A 79 -0.02 -2.30 -3.22
CA GLY A 79 -0.05 -3.66 -2.67
C GLY A 79 1.26 -4.44 -2.83
N SER A 80 2.05 -4.17 -3.87
CA SER A 80 3.34 -4.81 -4.14
C SER A 80 4.39 -3.78 -4.55
N LYS A 81 5.43 -3.67 -3.76
CA LYS A 81 6.56 -2.78 -4.05
C LYS A 81 7.32 -3.21 -5.31
N GLU A 82 7.47 -4.51 -5.51
CA GLU A 82 8.09 -5.03 -6.73
C GLU A 82 7.26 -4.70 -7.97
N PHE A 83 5.93 -4.86 -7.90
CA PHE A 83 5.04 -4.48 -8.99
C PHE A 83 5.16 -2.99 -9.31
N SER A 84 5.11 -2.15 -8.29
CA SER A 84 5.29 -0.69 -8.40
C SER A 84 6.63 -0.34 -9.06
N LYS A 85 7.73 -0.96 -8.63
CA LYS A 85 9.06 -0.76 -9.22
C LYS A 85 9.13 -1.17 -10.69
N LYS A 86 8.59 -2.33 -11.03
CA LYS A 86 8.50 -2.81 -12.42
C LYS A 86 7.68 -1.86 -13.29
N PHE A 87 6.56 -1.37 -12.76
CA PHE A 87 5.72 -0.38 -13.42
C PHE A 87 6.49 0.93 -13.67
N MET A 88 7.16 1.46 -12.66
CA MET A 88 7.94 2.69 -12.79
C MET A 88 9.04 2.56 -13.85
N ILE A 89 9.80 1.46 -13.85
CA ILE A 89 10.83 1.21 -14.87
C ILE A 89 10.21 1.11 -16.27
N LYS A 90 9.13 0.35 -16.42
CA LYS A 90 8.43 0.17 -17.70
C LYS A 90 7.97 1.50 -18.30
N HIS A 91 7.59 2.45 -17.45
CA HIS A 91 7.07 3.75 -17.87
C HIS A 91 8.09 4.91 -17.75
N ASN A 92 9.37 4.60 -17.52
CA ASN A 92 10.45 5.58 -17.34
C ASN A 92 10.18 6.60 -16.23
N ILE A 93 9.49 6.17 -15.15
CA ILE A 93 9.28 6.97 -13.95
C ILE A 93 10.52 6.81 -13.05
N PRO A 94 11.18 7.92 -12.63
CA PRO A 94 12.34 7.86 -11.76
C PRO A 94 12.01 7.12 -10.45
N THR A 95 12.87 6.20 -10.06
CA THR A 95 12.75 5.44 -8.82
C THR A 95 14.12 4.98 -8.35
N ALA A 96 14.26 4.65 -7.06
CA ALA A 96 15.47 4.06 -6.50
C ALA A 96 15.84 2.76 -7.22
N GLN A 97 17.13 2.52 -7.41
CA GLN A 97 17.64 1.22 -7.87
C GLN A 97 17.21 0.14 -6.86
N TYR A 98 16.85 -1.02 -7.38
CA TYR A 98 16.34 -2.09 -6.51
C TYR A 98 16.60 -3.47 -7.09
N GLN A 99 16.57 -4.48 -6.22
CA GLN A 99 16.37 -5.87 -6.59
C GLN A 99 15.44 -6.56 -5.59
N SER A 100 14.73 -7.58 -6.07
CA SER A 100 13.77 -8.34 -5.26
C SER A 100 14.29 -9.75 -5.00
N PHE A 101 14.11 -10.23 -3.79
CA PHE A 101 14.60 -11.52 -3.33
C PHE A 101 13.51 -12.29 -2.58
N THR A 102 13.61 -13.61 -2.66
CA THR A 102 12.76 -14.57 -1.90
C THR A 102 13.67 -15.47 -1.06
N ALA A 103 13.09 -16.31 -0.21
CA ALA A 103 13.86 -17.31 0.54
C ALA A 103 14.75 -18.19 -0.37
N ALA A 104 14.27 -18.52 -1.57
CA ALA A 104 15.06 -19.30 -2.54
C ALA A 104 16.26 -18.55 -3.11
N THR A 105 16.24 -17.22 -3.09
CA THR A 105 17.31 -16.36 -3.62
C THR A 105 18.01 -15.55 -2.54
N LEU A 106 17.90 -15.96 -1.27
CA LEU A 106 18.51 -15.28 -0.11
C LEU A 106 20.01 -15.02 -0.31
N ASN A 107 20.78 -16.01 -0.75
CA ASN A 107 22.21 -15.83 -0.97
C ASN A 107 22.53 -14.75 -2.00
N ASN A 108 21.71 -14.64 -3.05
CA ASN A 108 21.87 -13.55 -4.03
C ASN A 108 21.56 -12.19 -3.39
N GLY A 109 20.59 -12.12 -2.49
CA GLY A 109 20.27 -10.91 -1.73
C GLY A 109 21.40 -10.50 -0.78
N LEU A 110 22.02 -11.45 -0.09
CA LEU A 110 23.18 -11.21 0.77
C LEU A 110 24.38 -10.65 -0.03
N ASN A 111 24.62 -11.20 -1.22
CA ASN A 111 25.68 -10.71 -2.12
C ASN A 111 25.31 -9.34 -2.70
N PHE A 112 24.04 -9.09 -3.00
CA PHE A 112 23.61 -7.78 -3.50
C PHE A 112 23.82 -6.67 -2.48
N LEU A 113 23.56 -6.94 -1.19
CA LEU A 113 23.86 -5.98 -0.11
C LEU A 113 25.33 -5.56 -0.09
N GLU A 114 26.28 -6.45 -0.42
CA GLU A 114 27.71 -6.13 -0.50
C GLU A 114 28.05 -5.15 -1.64
N THR A 115 27.19 -5.01 -2.63
CA THR A 115 27.39 -4.08 -3.76
C THR A 115 26.85 -2.69 -3.49
N LEU A 116 26.08 -2.51 -2.40
CA LEU A 116 25.48 -1.25 -2.02
C LEU A 116 26.33 -0.51 -0.99
N SER A 117 26.09 0.78 -0.85
CA SER A 117 26.61 1.61 0.24
C SER A 117 25.50 1.88 1.27
N PRO A 118 25.83 1.99 2.56
CA PRO A 118 24.84 2.34 3.57
C PRO A 118 24.26 3.75 3.34
N PRO A 119 23.05 4.02 3.83
CA PRO A 119 22.13 3.09 4.53
C PRO A 119 21.54 2.04 3.60
N TYR A 120 21.32 0.83 4.12
CA TYR A 120 20.68 -0.28 3.41
C TYR A 120 19.15 -0.23 3.65
N VAL A 121 18.37 -0.24 2.59
CA VAL A 121 16.89 -0.17 2.68
C VAL A 121 16.28 -1.51 2.29
N LEU A 122 15.64 -2.18 3.23
CA LEU A 122 14.96 -3.46 3.05
C LEU A 122 13.46 -3.24 3.24
N LYS A 123 12.66 -3.69 2.27
CA LYS A 123 11.20 -3.52 2.31
C LYS A 123 10.51 -4.86 2.08
N ALA A 124 9.65 -5.28 3.00
CA ALA A 124 8.70 -6.36 2.72
C ALA A 124 7.81 -5.95 1.54
N ASP A 125 7.62 -6.85 0.57
CA ASP A 125 6.93 -6.53 -0.69
C ASP A 125 5.44 -6.22 -0.47
N GLY A 126 4.76 -7.01 0.37
CA GLY A 126 3.34 -6.84 0.67
C GLY A 126 3.03 -5.76 1.70
N LEU A 127 1.73 -5.60 1.97
CA LEU A 127 1.24 -4.70 3.02
C LEU A 127 1.68 -5.18 4.39
N ALA A 128 2.34 -4.32 5.15
CA ALA A 128 2.86 -4.61 6.49
C ALA A 128 2.51 -3.50 7.50
N ALA A 129 1.40 -2.79 7.28
CA ALA A 129 0.90 -1.73 8.15
C ALA A 129 1.98 -0.69 8.55
N GLY A 130 2.79 -0.26 7.59
CA GLY A 130 3.88 0.70 7.82
C GLY A 130 5.13 0.13 8.50
N LYS A 131 5.15 -1.15 8.89
CA LYS A 131 6.27 -1.77 9.64
C LYS A 131 7.25 -2.55 8.75
N GLY A 132 6.93 -2.74 7.48
CA GLY A 132 7.69 -3.57 6.56
C GLY A 132 8.92 -2.90 5.95
N VAL A 133 9.32 -1.72 6.38
CA VAL A 133 10.51 -1.00 5.90
C VAL A 133 11.54 -0.91 7.02
N VAL A 134 12.75 -1.34 6.73
CA VAL A 134 13.89 -1.29 7.66
C VAL A 134 15.06 -0.61 6.97
N ILE A 135 15.68 0.35 7.65
CA ILE A 135 16.85 1.09 7.17
C ILE A 135 17.98 0.86 8.16
N LEU A 136 19.15 0.44 7.67
CA LEU A 136 20.27 0.00 8.48
C LEU A 136 21.59 0.58 7.95
N ASP A 137 22.47 0.97 8.85
CA ASP A 137 23.78 1.52 8.49
C ASP A 137 24.89 0.46 8.46
N ASP A 138 24.68 -0.68 9.14
CA ASP A 138 25.65 -1.76 9.21
C ASP A 138 25.29 -2.92 8.26
N LEU A 139 26.29 -3.38 7.49
CA LEU A 139 26.08 -4.47 6.52
C LEU A 139 25.73 -5.80 7.20
N THR A 140 26.31 -6.08 8.36
CA THR A 140 26.03 -7.33 9.08
C THR A 140 24.62 -7.35 9.61
N GLU A 141 24.16 -6.23 10.15
CA GLU A 141 22.77 -6.06 10.58
C GLU A 141 21.81 -6.18 9.40
N ALA A 142 22.12 -5.56 8.24
CA ALA A 142 21.30 -5.67 7.05
C ALA A 142 21.17 -7.11 6.52
N LYS A 143 22.26 -7.88 6.54
CA LYS A 143 22.26 -9.31 6.18
C LYS A 143 21.44 -10.15 7.15
N ASN A 144 21.56 -9.90 8.43
CA ASN A 144 20.76 -10.58 9.46
C ASN A 144 19.26 -10.26 9.28
N GLU A 145 18.94 -8.98 9.07
CA GLU A 145 17.57 -8.55 8.85
C GLU A 145 16.95 -9.18 7.59
N LEU A 146 17.69 -9.22 6.48
CA LEU A 146 17.22 -9.88 5.26
C LEU A 146 16.92 -11.37 5.51
N THR A 147 17.78 -12.03 6.30
CA THR A 147 17.59 -13.43 6.67
C THR A 147 16.33 -13.61 7.53
N GLU A 148 16.12 -12.76 8.53
CA GLU A 148 14.95 -12.79 9.38
C GLU A 148 13.66 -12.53 8.57
N MET A 149 13.69 -11.55 7.68
CA MET A 149 12.54 -11.25 6.83
C MET A 149 12.15 -12.42 5.93
N LEU A 150 13.12 -13.01 5.21
CA LEU A 150 12.85 -14.03 4.20
C LEU A 150 12.69 -15.43 4.77
N SER A 151 13.55 -15.84 5.75
CA SER A 151 13.56 -17.20 6.27
C SER A 151 12.55 -17.38 7.41
N ASN A 152 12.42 -16.37 8.28
CA ASN A 152 11.56 -16.44 9.46
C ASN A 152 10.22 -15.71 9.26
N LYS A 153 9.98 -15.18 8.04
CA LYS A 153 8.75 -14.45 7.70
C LYS A 153 8.41 -13.38 8.74
N LYS A 154 9.37 -12.56 9.12
CA LYS A 154 9.25 -11.54 10.18
C LYS A 154 7.97 -10.69 10.07
N PHE A 155 7.50 -10.40 8.86
CA PHE A 155 6.27 -9.66 8.59
C PHE A 155 5.17 -10.56 7.96
N GLY A 156 5.16 -11.85 8.29
CA GLY A 156 4.21 -12.81 7.74
C GLY A 156 4.37 -12.98 6.21
N GLU A 157 3.26 -13.14 5.51
CA GLU A 157 3.28 -13.31 4.05
C GLU A 157 3.81 -12.08 3.29
N ALA A 158 3.74 -10.88 3.87
CA ALA A 158 4.31 -9.67 3.27
C ALA A 158 5.81 -9.79 3.03
N SER A 159 6.53 -10.56 3.86
CA SER A 159 7.97 -10.83 3.73
C SER A 159 8.31 -12.13 2.98
N ALA A 160 7.36 -12.75 2.29
CA ALA A 160 7.66 -13.84 1.35
C ALA A 160 8.61 -13.36 0.22
N LYS A 161 8.62 -12.07 -0.03
CA LYS A 161 9.54 -11.37 -0.90
C LYS A 161 10.01 -10.08 -0.22
N VAL A 162 11.29 -9.73 -0.40
CA VAL A 162 11.89 -8.49 0.08
C VAL A 162 12.48 -7.73 -1.11
N VAL A 163 12.19 -6.45 -1.17
CA VAL A 163 12.79 -5.49 -2.10
C VAL A 163 13.93 -4.79 -1.37
N ILE A 164 15.14 -4.89 -1.89
CA ILE A 164 16.29 -4.12 -1.41
C ILE A 164 16.47 -2.94 -2.35
N GLU A 165 16.58 -1.73 -1.79
CA GLU A 165 16.67 -0.48 -2.54
C GLU A 165 17.91 0.31 -2.13
N GLU A 166 18.42 1.15 -3.05
CA GLU A 166 19.33 2.22 -2.66
C GLU A 166 18.60 3.24 -1.77
N PHE A 167 19.34 3.83 -0.86
CA PHE A 167 18.80 4.91 -0.03
C PHE A 167 18.76 6.22 -0.83
N LEU A 168 17.59 6.84 -0.89
CA LEU A 168 17.43 8.17 -1.46
C LEU A 168 17.40 9.21 -0.34
N SER A 169 18.28 10.21 -0.44
CA SER A 169 18.28 11.36 0.47
C SER A 169 17.53 12.53 -0.14
N GLY A 170 16.78 13.27 0.66
CA GLY A 170 16.04 14.42 0.19
C GLY A 170 14.94 14.86 1.15
N ILE A 171 14.09 15.76 0.67
CA ILE A 171 12.88 16.17 1.39
C ILE A 171 11.75 15.25 0.92
N GLU A 172 11.12 14.57 1.86
CA GLU A 172 9.95 13.73 1.58
C GLU A 172 8.70 14.60 1.41
N LEU A 173 7.94 14.31 0.36
CA LEU A 173 6.75 15.06 -0.01
C LEU A 173 5.71 14.12 -0.58
N SER A 174 4.50 14.16 -0.01
CA SER A 174 3.32 13.48 -0.54
C SER A 174 2.56 14.38 -1.50
N VAL A 175 2.31 13.90 -2.72
CA VAL A 175 1.51 14.60 -3.73
C VAL A 175 0.29 13.75 -4.06
N PHE A 176 -0.88 14.31 -3.84
CA PHE A 176 -2.15 13.62 -4.07
C PHE A 176 -2.77 14.03 -5.40
N VAL A 177 -3.27 13.06 -6.14
CA VAL A 177 -3.94 13.28 -7.42
C VAL A 177 -5.30 12.60 -7.40
N LEU A 178 -6.35 13.37 -7.66
CA LEU A 178 -7.68 12.83 -7.90
C LEU A 178 -7.91 12.74 -9.41
N THR A 179 -8.31 11.58 -9.92
CA THR A 179 -8.53 11.36 -11.35
C THR A 179 -9.73 10.47 -11.60
N ASP A 180 -10.37 10.67 -12.74
CA ASP A 180 -11.42 9.82 -13.33
C ASP A 180 -10.90 8.97 -14.52
N GLY A 181 -9.57 8.98 -14.73
CA GLY A 181 -8.92 8.31 -15.86
C GLY A 181 -8.80 9.15 -17.13
N ASN A 182 -9.57 10.24 -17.27
CA ASN A 182 -9.53 11.16 -18.41
C ASN A 182 -8.98 12.54 -18.01
N SER A 183 -9.35 12.99 -16.82
CA SER A 183 -8.94 14.26 -16.25
C SER A 183 -8.34 14.03 -14.87
N TYR A 184 -7.59 15.01 -14.38
CA TYR A 184 -7.05 14.94 -13.03
C TYR A 184 -7.01 16.31 -12.35
N LYS A 185 -6.98 16.27 -11.02
CA LYS A 185 -6.73 17.43 -10.15
C LYS A 185 -5.62 17.09 -9.17
N ILE A 186 -4.61 17.94 -9.12
CA ILE A 186 -3.58 17.86 -8.09
C ILE A 186 -4.13 18.50 -6.83
N LEU A 187 -4.13 17.78 -5.73
CA LEU A 187 -4.53 18.26 -4.42
C LEU A 187 -3.33 18.90 -3.70
N PRO A 188 -3.55 19.64 -2.60
CA PRO A 188 -2.46 20.19 -1.81
C PRO A 188 -1.46 19.10 -1.39
N ALA A 189 -0.18 19.37 -1.60
CA ALA A 189 0.89 18.49 -1.18
C ALA A 189 1.08 18.56 0.34
N ALA A 190 1.52 17.46 0.93
CA ALA A 190 1.89 17.37 2.34
C ALA A 190 3.37 17.03 2.47
N LYS A 191 4.05 17.67 3.44
CA LYS A 191 5.42 17.35 3.83
C LYS A 191 5.35 16.54 5.13
N ASP A 192 6.02 15.41 5.18
CA ASP A 192 6.20 14.59 6.37
C ASP A 192 7.33 15.12 7.28
#